data_507fc0a305dd1be568f98b05e58fda53
#
_entry.id   507fc0a305dd1be568f98b05e58fda53
#
_cell.length_a   1.000
_cell.length_b   1.000
_cell.length_c   1.000
_cell.angle_alpha   90.00
_cell.angle_beta   90.00
_cell.angle_gamma   90.00
#
_symmetry.space_group_name_H-M   'P 1'
#
loop_
_entity.id
_entity.type
_entity.pdbx_description
1 polymer ?
#
loop_
_entity_poly.entity_id
_entity_poly.type
_entity_poly.pdbx_seq_one_letter_code
_entity_poly.pdbx_strand_id
1 'polypeptide(L)'
;MYLSIPYNGDLELLTISEAKKYPVKTVYGKRLQDVIGGGRARYDIANYNDENLKQAIEITHRMGAQFNYLFNAPCSANAEKTKELEILKQVEDLIENFGIDIVTVANPNLLRLLKKHFPQLKFSISTISRVDSLEKVLEYQNEGADEITLDYNIYRNFEELKRIKENSKIGFQILANDGYLFNCPWAVYHFQLEGHDSQNTFNNPLKYFSYCRFNCKQRSAEDQTELIKGMWIRPEDTHYYEEIGFSKFKIIDRLKDTKWLINAIDAYVNRSYKGNLSDILCSFDTFEKETVYTPRISDSDITNDNIQNLRKFWDLKPFIDNQELEKEKFLEFFINNKIDCRDRVCSECKYCEKIANKVIKISKENADNVVYNLDFIKEKLIDIIKN
;
A
#
# COMPACT_ATOMS: atom_id res chain seq x y z
N MET A 1 -4.90 15.63 -12.05
CA MET A 1 -4.36 14.44 -11.33
C MET A 1 -2.92 14.70 -10.89
N TYR A 2 -2.57 14.29 -9.68
CA TYR A 2 -1.20 14.30 -9.14
C TYR A 2 -0.86 12.92 -8.61
N LEU A 3 0.42 12.57 -8.60
CA LEU A 3 0.89 11.27 -8.13
C LEU A 3 1.73 11.38 -6.86
N SER A 4 1.56 10.40 -6.00
CA SER A 4 2.49 10.05 -4.93
C SER A 4 3.14 8.72 -5.32
N ILE A 5 4.45 8.70 -5.52
CA ILE A 5 5.18 7.52 -6.01
C ILE A 5 6.16 6.98 -4.97
N PRO A 6 6.43 5.68 -4.95
CA PRO A 6 7.40 5.10 -4.03
C PRO A 6 8.84 5.41 -4.46
N TYR A 7 9.74 5.53 -3.49
CA TYR A 7 11.16 5.30 -3.73
C TYR A 7 11.47 3.83 -3.47
N ASN A 8 11.88 3.11 -4.51
CA ASN A 8 12.15 1.68 -4.48
C ASN A 8 13.64 1.33 -4.26
N GLY A 9 14.47 2.34 -3.99
CA GLY A 9 15.92 2.19 -3.83
C GLY A 9 16.73 2.42 -5.13
N ASP A 10 16.04 2.60 -6.24
CA ASP A 10 16.63 2.88 -7.54
C ASP A 10 16.37 4.34 -7.94
N LEU A 11 17.46 5.11 -8.12
CA LEU A 11 17.37 6.51 -8.51
C LEU A 11 16.89 6.68 -9.96
N GLU A 12 16.99 5.63 -10.79
CA GLU A 12 16.53 5.67 -12.18
C GLU A 12 15.01 5.94 -12.24
N LEU A 13 14.22 5.41 -11.30
CA LEU A 13 12.79 5.70 -11.20
C LEU A 13 12.52 7.20 -11.14
N LEU A 14 13.28 7.92 -10.32
CA LEU A 14 13.10 9.35 -10.11
C LEU A 14 13.64 10.17 -11.29
N THR A 15 14.79 9.78 -11.85
CA THR A 15 15.37 10.48 -13.02
C THR A 15 14.50 10.32 -14.26
N ILE A 16 13.90 9.15 -14.48
CA ILE A 16 12.92 8.95 -15.56
C ILE A 16 11.67 9.80 -15.30
N SER A 17 11.18 9.82 -14.06
CA SER A 17 10.01 10.61 -13.69
C SER A 17 10.24 12.12 -13.89
N GLU A 18 11.43 12.62 -13.56
CA GLU A 18 11.88 13.98 -13.80
C GLU A 18 11.93 14.28 -15.32
N ALA A 19 12.60 13.44 -16.10
CA ALA A 19 12.75 13.60 -17.54
C ALA A 19 11.41 13.59 -18.29
N LYS A 20 10.50 12.70 -17.89
CA LYS A 20 9.13 12.61 -18.45
C LYS A 20 8.18 13.67 -17.90
N LYS A 21 8.59 14.47 -16.93
CA LYS A 21 7.78 15.49 -16.27
C LYS A 21 6.45 14.97 -15.75
N TYR A 22 6.48 13.80 -15.13
CA TYR A 22 5.27 13.24 -14.52
C TYR A 22 4.71 14.19 -13.45
N PRO A 23 3.40 14.24 -13.24
CA PRO A 23 2.76 15.11 -12.27
C PRO A 23 2.95 14.62 -10.83
N VAL A 24 4.19 14.31 -10.45
CA VAL A 24 4.56 13.84 -9.12
C VAL A 24 4.54 15.01 -8.14
N LYS A 25 3.78 14.88 -7.06
CA LYS A 25 3.74 15.83 -5.94
C LYS A 25 4.43 15.32 -4.70
N THR A 26 4.55 14.01 -4.59
CA THR A 26 5.15 13.37 -3.41
C THR A 26 5.93 12.13 -3.82
N VAL A 27 7.14 12.01 -3.33
CA VAL A 27 7.90 10.74 -3.32
C VAL A 27 7.92 10.24 -1.89
N TYR A 28 7.66 8.96 -1.64
CA TYR A 28 7.64 8.43 -0.28
C TYR A 28 8.61 7.26 -0.09
N GLY A 29 9.27 7.26 1.07
CA GLY A 29 10.26 6.26 1.42
C GLY A 29 10.57 6.27 2.92
N LYS A 30 11.52 5.45 3.34
CA LYS A 30 12.05 5.44 4.70
C LYS A 30 13.38 4.70 4.75
N ARG A 31 14.19 4.97 5.78
CA ARG A 31 15.35 4.13 6.11
C ARG A 31 14.92 2.70 6.41
N LEU A 32 15.82 1.76 6.24
CA LEU A 32 15.58 0.36 6.58
C LEU A 32 15.31 0.18 8.10
N GLN A 33 16.04 0.93 8.92
CA GLN A 33 15.92 0.90 10.37
C GLN A 33 15.63 2.31 10.89
N ASP A 34 14.64 2.41 11.74
CA ASP A 34 14.33 3.60 12.52
C ASP A 34 13.61 3.22 13.82
N VAL A 35 13.44 4.20 14.73
CA VAL A 35 12.90 3.99 16.08
C VAL A 35 11.43 3.56 16.06
N ILE A 36 10.65 4.09 15.09
CA ILE A 36 9.19 3.87 15.03
C ILE A 36 8.82 2.69 14.15
N GLY A 37 9.59 2.45 13.09
CA GLY A 37 9.21 1.48 12.08
C GLY A 37 8.16 1.99 11.10
N GLY A 38 7.61 1.09 10.32
CA GLY A 38 6.67 1.38 9.24
C GLY A 38 5.53 0.35 9.15
N GLY A 39 4.68 0.53 8.17
CA GLY A 39 3.57 -0.37 7.90
C GLY A 39 3.92 -1.60 7.05
N ARG A 40 5.20 -1.95 6.95
CA ARG A 40 5.70 -3.13 6.23
C ARG A 40 6.81 -3.79 7.00
N ALA A 41 6.86 -5.11 6.94
CA ALA A 41 7.93 -5.91 7.52
C ALA A 41 9.31 -5.49 6.97
N ARG A 42 10.38 -5.72 7.73
CA ARG A 42 11.75 -5.36 7.33
C ARG A 42 12.20 -6.00 6.03
N TYR A 43 11.78 -7.22 5.78
CA TYR A 43 12.07 -7.93 4.54
C TYR A 43 11.31 -7.37 3.32
N ASP A 44 10.30 -6.53 3.55
CA ASP A 44 9.49 -5.87 2.54
C ASP A 44 9.88 -4.39 2.35
N ILE A 45 11.08 -4.01 2.71
CA ILE A 45 11.60 -2.65 2.53
C ILE A 45 12.79 -2.72 1.57
N ALA A 46 12.79 -1.87 0.55
CA ALA A 46 13.90 -1.75 -0.39
C ALA A 46 15.20 -1.45 0.36
N ASN A 47 16.29 -2.13 -0.01
CA ASN A 47 17.58 -1.99 0.63
C ASN A 47 18.41 -0.90 -0.05
N TYR A 48 18.52 0.25 0.60
CA TYR A 48 19.36 1.38 0.19
C TYR A 48 19.98 2.04 1.42
N ASN A 49 21.08 2.72 1.21
CA ASN A 49 21.78 3.44 2.27
C ASN A 49 21.30 4.90 2.40
N ASP A 50 21.82 5.61 3.39
CA ASP A 50 21.47 7.01 3.64
C ASP A 50 21.89 7.94 2.50
N GLU A 51 23.00 7.65 1.81
CA GLU A 51 23.44 8.43 0.66
C GLU A 51 22.45 8.33 -0.51
N ASN A 52 21.98 7.12 -0.82
CA ASN A 52 20.93 6.92 -1.83
C ASN A 52 19.63 7.65 -1.45
N LEU A 53 19.29 7.65 -0.15
CA LEU A 53 18.09 8.36 0.32
C LEU A 53 18.24 9.88 0.16
N LYS A 54 19.41 10.45 0.48
CA LYS A 54 19.69 11.88 0.26
C LYS A 54 19.55 12.25 -1.20
N GLN A 55 20.20 11.51 -2.09
CA GLN A 55 20.11 11.72 -3.53
C GLN A 55 18.67 11.62 -4.04
N ALA A 56 17.89 10.67 -3.54
CA ALA A 56 16.48 10.55 -3.88
C ALA A 56 15.66 11.78 -3.44
N ILE A 57 15.95 12.34 -2.26
CA ILE A 57 15.31 13.55 -1.77
C ILE A 57 15.69 14.76 -2.62
N GLU A 58 16.98 14.92 -2.98
CA GLU A 58 17.45 15.97 -3.86
C GLU A 58 16.78 15.95 -5.23
N ILE A 59 16.68 14.74 -5.85
CA ILE A 59 15.96 14.58 -7.13
C ILE A 59 14.49 14.94 -6.95
N THR A 60 13.87 14.52 -5.85
CA THR A 60 12.48 14.83 -5.54
C THR A 60 12.26 16.35 -5.50
N HIS A 61 13.14 17.09 -4.84
CA HIS A 61 13.05 18.56 -4.76
C HIS A 61 13.27 19.22 -6.14
N ARG A 62 14.21 18.72 -6.95
CA ARG A 62 14.39 19.21 -8.32
C ARG A 62 13.15 19.03 -9.20
N MET A 63 12.37 17.97 -8.97
CA MET A 63 11.09 17.74 -9.62
C MET A 63 9.98 18.72 -9.15
N GLY A 64 10.24 19.53 -8.13
CA GLY A 64 9.22 20.37 -7.47
C GLY A 64 8.22 19.55 -6.63
N ALA A 65 8.62 18.37 -6.22
CA ALA A 65 7.85 17.47 -5.36
C ALA A 65 8.37 17.50 -3.91
N GLN A 66 7.60 16.93 -2.97
CA GLN A 66 7.93 16.83 -1.57
C GLN A 66 8.29 15.39 -1.20
N PHE A 67 9.26 15.20 -0.31
CA PHE A 67 9.60 13.87 0.20
C PHE A 67 8.84 13.56 1.48
N ASN A 68 8.15 12.43 1.48
CA ASN A 68 7.31 11.95 2.58
C ASN A 68 7.96 10.75 3.26
N TYR A 69 8.46 10.96 4.48
CA TYR A 69 9.06 9.91 5.29
C TYR A 69 8.00 9.11 6.05
N LEU A 70 8.13 7.78 6.06
CA LEU A 70 7.12 6.89 6.61
C LEU A 70 7.48 6.42 8.03
N PHE A 71 6.84 6.99 9.05
CA PHE A 71 6.78 6.52 10.44
C PHE A 71 5.42 5.91 10.77
N ASN A 72 4.95 5.00 9.93
CA ASN A 72 3.57 4.56 9.95
C ASN A 72 3.32 3.15 10.49
N ALA A 73 4.16 2.68 11.42
CA ALA A 73 3.81 1.52 12.22
C ALA A 73 2.54 1.83 13.04
N PRO A 74 1.50 0.98 12.99
CA PRO A 74 0.24 1.25 13.70
C PRO A 74 0.38 1.12 15.21
N CYS A 75 1.34 0.32 15.68
CA CYS A 75 1.70 0.18 17.08
C CYS A 75 3.20 0.35 17.25
N SER A 76 3.59 1.31 18.08
CA SER A 76 4.98 1.60 18.43
C SER A 76 5.40 0.95 19.76
N ALA A 77 4.55 0.13 20.38
CA ALA A 77 4.75 -0.44 21.72
C ALA A 77 5.11 0.64 22.78
N ASN A 78 4.45 1.80 22.71
CA ASN A 78 4.70 3.00 23.53
C ASN A 78 6.09 3.65 23.33
N ALA A 79 6.76 3.41 22.19
CA ALA A 79 8.05 4.05 21.92
C ALA A 79 7.95 5.59 21.95
N GLU A 80 6.82 6.18 21.55
CA GLU A 80 6.55 7.62 21.66
C GLU A 80 6.60 8.17 23.10
N LYS A 81 6.57 7.29 24.11
CA LYS A 81 6.77 7.64 25.52
C LYS A 81 8.12 7.20 26.05
N THR A 82 8.52 5.97 25.74
CA THR A 82 9.73 5.36 26.30
C THR A 82 11.01 5.76 25.57
N LYS A 83 10.89 6.19 24.30
CA LYS A 83 11.99 6.59 23.42
C LYS A 83 11.78 7.98 22.80
N GLU A 84 11.04 8.86 23.48
CA GLU A 84 10.70 10.20 22.98
C GLU A 84 11.92 10.95 22.46
N LEU A 85 13.00 11.04 23.26
CA LEU A 85 14.22 11.74 22.87
C LEU A 85 14.92 11.12 21.65
N GLU A 86 14.90 9.79 21.50
CA GLU A 86 15.48 9.12 20.33
C GLU A 86 14.68 9.45 19.08
N ILE A 87 13.35 9.46 19.18
CA ILE A 87 12.45 9.82 18.09
C ILE A 87 12.66 11.26 17.65
N LEU A 88 12.69 12.20 18.61
CA LEU A 88 12.88 13.62 18.29
C LEU A 88 14.24 13.87 17.61
N LYS A 89 15.33 13.29 18.13
CA LYS A 89 16.65 13.38 17.50
C LYS A 89 16.67 12.78 16.09
N GLN A 90 15.98 11.67 15.88
CA GLN A 90 15.92 11.05 14.54
C GLN A 90 15.15 11.94 13.56
N VAL A 91 14.04 12.56 13.98
CA VAL A 91 13.27 13.47 13.12
C VAL A 91 14.07 14.74 12.83
N GLU A 92 14.78 15.29 13.81
CA GLU A 92 15.68 16.41 13.65
C GLU A 92 16.79 16.10 12.61
N ASP A 93 17.46 14.95 12.72
CA ASP A 93 18.43 14.48 11.73
C ASP A 93 17.82 14.36 10.33
N LEU A 94 16.60 13.83 10.21
CA LEU A 94 15.91 13.72 8.93
C LEU A 94 15.55 15.08 8.31
N ILE A 95 15.27 16.07 9.12
CA ILE A 95 15.02 17.44 8.65
C ILE A 95 16.34 18.08 8.23
N GLU A 96 17.34 18.11 9.10
CA GLU A 96 18.56 18.89 8.92
C GLU A 96 19.51 18.29 7.89
N ASN A 97 19.67 16.96 7.89
CA ASN A 97 20.64 16.26 7.08
C ASN A 97 20.06 15.60 5.82
N PHE A 98 18.73 15.44 5.74
CA PHE A 98 18.06 14.82 4.58
C PHE A 98 17.06 15.77 3.91
N GLY A 99 16.45 16.70 4.64
CA GLY A 99 15.50 17.65 4.08
C GLY A 99 14.13 17.06 3.81
N ILE A 100 13.60 16.22 4.71
CA ILE A 100 12.24 15.70 4.55
C ILE A 100 11.20 16.82 4.71
N ASP A 101 10.09 16.71 3.99
CA ASP A 101 9.01 17.73 4.00
C ASP A 101 7.75 17.24 4.75
N ILE A 102 7.46 15.95 4.65
CA ILE A 102 6.24 15.33 5.16
C ILE A 102 6.61 14.11 5.98
N VAL A 103 5.90 13.87 7.06
CA VAL A 103 5.96 12.63 7.84
C VAL A 103 4.60 11.96 7.81
N THR A 104 4.56 10.69 7.35
CA THR A 104 3.35 9.86 7.44
C THR A 104 3.36 9.08 8.74
N VAL A 105 2.29 9.20 9.52
CA VAL A 105 2.09 8.49 10.79
C VAL A 105 0.80 7.66 10.76
N ALA A 106 0.72 6.63 11.61
CA ALA A 106 -0.51 5.87 11.86
C ALA A 106 -0.97 5.96 13.32
N ASN A 107 -0.05 6.29 14.23
CA ASN A 107 -0.31 6.40 15.67
C ASN A 107 -0.66 7.87 16.03
N PRO A 108 -1.85 8.15 16.61
CA PRO A 108 -2.27 9.51 16.98
C PRO A 108 -1.34 10.16 18.04
N ASN A 109 -0.79 9.37 18.98
CA ASN A 109 0.13 9.93 19.99
C ASN A 109 1.44 10.39 19.35
N LEU A 110 1.92 9.67 18.32
CA LEU A 110 3.08 10.08 17.56
C LEU A 110 2.79 11.37 16.76
N LEU A 111 1.60 11.50 16.17
CA LEU A 111 1.19 12.75 15.52
C LEU A 111 1.28 13.94 16.48
N ARG A 112 0.66 13.83 17.67
CA ARG A 112 0.68 14.89 18.69
C ARG A 112 2.10 15.24 19.14
N LEU A 113 2.93 14.23 19.38
CA LEU A 113 4.33 14.43 19.77
C LEU A 113 5.09 15.21 18.69
N LEU A 114 5.05 14.74 17.46
CA LEU A 114 5.83 15.34 16.37
C LEU A 114 5.29 16.71 15.95
N LYS A 115 3.97 16.91 15.91
CA LYS A 115 3.36 18.21 15.58
C LYS A 115 3.74 19.29 16.60
N LYS A 116 3.85 18.92 17.90
CA LYS A 116 4.28 19.82 18.96
C LYS A 116 5.73 20.29 18.79
N HIS A 117 6.63 19.39 18.39
CA HIS A 117 8.06 19.67 18.32
C HIS A 117 8.53 20.15 16.94
N PHE A 118 7.84 19.76 15.87
CA PHE A 118 8.19 20.08 14.47
C PHE A 118 7.00 20.68 13.71
N PRO A 119 6.47 21.85 14.15
CA PRO A 119 5.28 22.45 13.54
C PRO A 119 5.48 22.83 12.05
N GLN A 120 6.73 22.96 11.60
CA GLN A 120 7.10 23.27 10.21
C GLN A 120 6.91 22.08 9.26
N LEU A 121 6.92 20.83 9.78
CA LEU A 121 6.66 19.66 8.96
C LEU A 121 5.16 19.50 8.65
N LYS A 122 4.87 18.92 7.51
CA LYS A 122 3.52 18.43 7.19
C LYS A 122 3.35 17.01 7.71
N PHE A 123 2.14 16.71 8.18
CA PHE A 123 1.80 15.38 8.70
C PHE A 123 0.69 14.74 7.86
N SER A 124 0.99 13.57 7.31
CA SER A 124 0.04 12.75 6.56
C SER A 124 -0.39 11.54 7.40
N ILE A 125 -1.68 11.26 7.44
CA ILE A 125 -2.21 10.08 8.12
C ILE A 125 -2.22 8.90 7.16
N SER A 126 -1.67 7.78 7.62
CA SER A 126 -1.60 6.55 6.81
C SER A 126 -2.98 5.92 6.62
N THR A 127 -3.19 5.25 5.49
CA THR A 127 -4.36 4.38 5.27
C THR A 127 -4.50 3.27 6.33
N ILE A 128 -3.38 2.90 6.99
CA ILE A 128 -3.35 1.95 8.10
C ILE A 128 -4.18 2.42 9.29
N SER A 129 -4.35 3.74 9.46
CA SER A 129 -5.19 4.33 10.51
C SER A 129 -6.69 4.13 10.27
N ARG A 130 -7.07 3.58 9.12
CA ARG A 130 -8.44 3.19 8.79
C ARG A 130 -9.43 4.36 8.90
N VAL A 131 -9.07 5.51 8.29
CA VAL A 131 -9.93 6.70 8.25
C VAL A 131 -10.95 6.53 7.13
N ASP A 132 -12.19 6.21 7.50
CA ASP A 132 -13.28 5.79 6.59
C ASP A 132 -14.57 6.57 6.78
N SER A 133 -14.56 7.63 7.62
CA SER A 133 -15.73 8.48 7.88
C SER A 133 -15.35 9.93 8.10
N LEU A 134 -16.32 10.83 7.91
CA LEU A 134 -16.11 12.27 8.16
C LEU A 134 -15.69 12.53 9.60
N GLU A 135 -16.27 11.84 10.58
CA GLU A 135 -15.95 12.02 12.01
C GLU A 135 -14.48 11.79 12.28
N LYS A 136 -13.93 10.68 11.77
CA LYS A 136 -12.48 10.36 11.91
C LYS A 136 -11.62 11.40 11.18
N VAL A 137 -12.05 11.87 10.01
CA VAL A 137 -11.32 12.92 9.27
C VAL A 137 -11.24 14.20 10.10
N LEU A 138 -12.36 14.64 10.68
CA LEU A 138 -12.41 15.86 11.50
C LEU A 138 -11.58 15.73 12.77
N GLU A 139 -11.55 14.53 13.39
CA GLU A 139 -10.69 14.27 14.54
C GLU A 139 -9.21 14.45 14.18
N TYR A 140 -8.73 13.80 13.11
CA TYR A 140 -7.34 13.96 12.68
C TYR A 140 -7.01 15.38 12.20
N GLN A 141 -7.96 16.06 11.56
CA GLN A 141 -7.82 17.48 11.21
C GLN A 141 -7.61 18.34 12.47
N ASN A 142 -8.39 18.11 13.53
CA ASN A 142 -8.28 18.83 14.80
C ASN A 142 -6.96 18.51 15.54
N GLU A 143 -6.44 17.29 15.36
CA GLU A 143 -5.11 16.88 15.87
C GLU A 143 -3.94 17.49 15.07
N GLY A 144 -4.21 18.21 13.99
CA GLY A 144 -3.21 18.92 13.21
C GLY A 144 -2.65 18.14 12.02
N ALA A 145 -3.33 17.11 11.55
CA ALA A 145 -2.99 16.46 10.29
C ALA A 145 -3.19 17.42 9.11
N ASP A 146 -2.27 17.39 8.15
CA ASP A 146 -2.32 18.20 6.93
C ASP A 146 -2.88 17.42 5.73
N GLU A 147 -2.78 16.08 5.77
CA GLU A 147 -3.26 15.18 4.72
C GLU A 147 -3.69 13.83 5.31
N ILE A 148 -4.66 13.19 4.69
CA ILE A 148 -5.08 11.82 5.04
C ILE A 148 -5.07 10.93 3.79
N THR A 149 -4.44 9.76 3.89
CA THR A 149 -4.70 8.66 2.96
C THR A 149 -5.90 7.88 3.50
N LEU A 150 -7.07 8.03 2.86
CA LEU A 150 -8.30 7.39 3.29
C LEU A 150 -8.21 5.86 3.26
N ASP A 151 -9.05 5.21 4.06
CA ASP A 151 -9.23 3.76 4.02
C ASP A 151 -9.76 3.34 2.66
N TYR A 152 -9.10 2.35 2.04
CA TYR A 152 -9.51 1.85 0.73
C TYR A 152 -10.94 1.28 0.71
N ASN A 153 -11.48 0.81 1.82
CA ASN A 153 -12.83 0.24 1.85
C ASN A 153 -13.96 1.23 1.50
N ILE A 154 -13.67 2.53 1.50
CA ILE A 154 -14.68 3.54 1.12
C ILE A 154 -14.55 4.04 -0.31
N TYR A 155 -13.57 3.57 -1.09
CA TYR A 155 -13.29 4.15 -2.41
C TYR A 155 -14.45 4.03 -3.40
N ARG A 156 -15.36 3.09 -3.21
CA ARG A 156 -16.57 2.96 -4.05
C ARG A 156 -17.82 3.63 -3.44
N ASN A 157 -17.69 4.25 -2.27
CA ASN A 157 -18.75 5.05 -1.66
C ASN A 157 -18.58 6.53 -2.01
N PHE A 158 -19.03 6.92 -3.19
CA PHE A 158 -18.87 8.29 -3.71
C PHE A 158 -19.64 9.33 -2.88
N GLU A 159 -20.76 8.98 -2.27
CA GLU A 159 -21.52 9.88 -1.39
C GLU A 159 -20.70 10.24 -0.14
N GLU A 160 -20.06 9.24 0.50
CA GLU A 160 -19.21 9.50 1.67
C GLU A 160 -17.94 10.24 1.30
N LEU A 161 -17.27 9.87 0.19
CA LEU A 161 -16.11 10.59 -0.30
C LEU A 161 -16.43 12.07 -0.56
N LYS A 162 -17.57 12.35 -1.20
CA LYS A 162 -18.03 13.72 -1.45
C LYS A 162 -18.33 14.44 -0.13
N ARG A 163 -19.05 13.80 0.80
CA ARG A 163 -19.34 14.34 2.13
C ARG A 163 -18.08 14.72 2.89
N ILE A 164 -17.06 13.84 2.87
CA ILE A 164 -15.76 14.07 3.48
C ILE A 164 -15.08 15.29 2.84
N LYS A 165 -15.05 15.34 1.50
CA LYS A 165 -14.36 16.41 0.77
C LYS A 165 -14.99 17.78 1.00
N GLU A 166 -16.31 17.85 1.01
CA GLU A 166 -17.06 19.10 1.20
C GLU A 166 -16.99 19.65 2.62
N ASN A 167 -16.80 18.77 3.63
CA ASN A 167 -16.87 19.15 5.05
C ASN A 167 -15.52 19.14 5.77
N SER A 168 -14.43 19.05 5.05
CA SER A 168 -13.07 19.08 5.61
C SER A 168 -12.15 20.02 4.84
N LYS A 169 -11.08 20.49 5.51
CA LYS A 169 -10.14 21.50 4.97
C LYS A 169 -8.75 20.97 4.68
N ILE A 170 -8.52 19.67 4.94
CA ILE A 170 -7.21 19.03 4.77
C ILE A 170 -7.04 18.40 3.39
N GLY A 171 -5.80 18.02 3.07
CA GLY A 171 -5.48 17.27 1.86
C GLY A 171 -5.92 15.81 1.92
N PHE A 172 -6.22 15.24 0.77
CA PHE A 172 -6.53 13.81 0.65
C PHE A 172 -5.67 13.13 -0.38
N GLN A 173 -5.36 11.87 -0.10
CA GLN A 173 -4.71 10.96 -1.00
C GLN A 173 -5.47 9.62 -0.99
N ILE A 174 -5.61 8.98 -2.14
CA ILE A 174 -6.22 7.65 -2.29
C ILE A 174 -5.25 6.70 -2.97
N LEU A 175 -5.29 5.41 -2.57
CA LEU A 175 -4.47 4.38 -3.20
C LEU A 175 -5.04 4.06 -4.58
N ALA A 176 -4.20 4.03 -5.61
CA ALA A 176 -4.66 3.78 -6.97
C ALA A 176 -4.67 2.29 -7.32
N ASN A 177 -3.56 1.60 -7.08
CA ASN A 177 -3.29 0.27 -7.62
C ASN A 177 -3.18 -0.82 -6.55
N ASP A 178 -3.87 -0.64 -5.42
CA ASP A 178 -3.89 -1.61 -4.34
C ASP A 178 -4.99 -2.67 -4.55
N GLY A 179 -4.63 -3.93 -4.40
CA GLY A 179 -5.56 -5.05 -4.51
C GLY A 179 -5.88 -5.73 -3.18
N TYR A 180 -5.85 -5.03 -2.05
CA TYR A 180 -6.26 -5.60 -0.77
C TYR A 180 -7.70 -6.13 -0.83
N LEU A 181 -7.94 -7.23 -0.10
CA LEU A 181 -9.29 -7.78 0.04
C LEU A 181 -10.22 -6.76 0.68
N PHE A 182 -11.38 -6.57 0.08
CA PHE A 182 -12.41 -5.71 0.63
C PHE A 182 -12.87 -6.19 2.01
N ASN A 183 -12.95 -5.27 2.95
CA ASN A 183 -13.45 -5.47 4.31
C ASN A 183 -12.84 -6.72 5.00
N CYS A 184 -11.53 -6.93 4.80
CA CYS A 184 -10.82 -8.09 5.34
C CYS A 184 -10.79 -8.04 6.88
N PRO A 185 -11.31 -9.06 7.59
CA PRO A 185 -11.30 -9.08 9.05
C PRO A 185 -9.88 -9.19 9.63
N TRP A 186 -8.92 -9.66 8.83
CA TRP A 186 -7.52 -9.78 9.24
C TRP A 186 -6.69 -8.50 9.03
N ALA A 187 -7.26 -7.45 8.41
CA ALA A 187 -6.48 -6.28 8.01
C ALA A 187 -5.78 -5.59 9.19
N VAL A 188 -6.47 -5.45 10.33
CA VAL A 188 -5.87 -4.84 11.54
C VAL A 188 -4.71 -5.69 12.05
N TYR A 189 -4.92 -7.00 12.18
CA TYR A 189 -3.87 -7.94 12.60
C TYR A 189 -2.68 -7.93 11.63
N HIS A 190 -2.95 -7.93 10.32
CA HIS A 190 -1.92 -7.86 9.27
C HIS A 190 -1.01 -6.65 9.48
N PHE A 191 -1.59 -5.44 9.57
CA PHE A 191 -0.79 -4.23 9.71
C PHE A 191 -0.07 -4.12 11.06
N GLN A 192 -0.63 -4.67 12.13
CA GLN A 192 0.05 -4.77 13.43
C GLN A 192 1.27 -5.68 13.33
N LEU A 193 1.12 -6.86 12.72
CA LEU A 193 2.20 -7.83 12.53
C LEU A 193 3.36 -7.22 11.72
N GLU A 194 3.05 -6.61 10.56
CA GLU A 194 4.01 -5.92 9.71
C GLU A 194 4.71 -4.76 10.45
N GLY A 195 3.94 -3.99 11.22
CA GLY A 195 4.46 -2.89 12.03
C GLY A 195 5.44 -3.36 13.10
N HIS A 196 5.13 -4.43 13.81
CA HIS A 196 6.01 -5.00 14.82
C HIS A 196 7.31 -5.56 14.22
N ASP A 197 7.24 -6.27 13.09
CA ASP A 197 8.43 -6.75 12.41
C ASP A 197 9.33 -5.59 11.96
N SER A 198 8.73 -4.49 11.51
CA SER A 198 9.49 -3.32 11.04
C SER A 198 10.33 -2.64 12.14
N GLN A 199 10.00 -2.85 13.41
CA GLN A 199 10.66 -2.23 14.57
C GLN A 199 11.82 -3.05 15.14
N ASN A 200 12.06 -4.25 14.64
CA ASN A 200 13.08 -5.17 15.18
C ASN A 200 12.91 -5.49 16.68
N THR A 201 11.66 -5.53 17.16
CA THR A 201 11.36 -5.73 18.59
C THR A 201 11.54 -7.19 19.05
N PHE A 202 11.70 -8.13 18.13
CA PHE A 202 11.84 -9.56 18.42
C PHE A 202 12.93 -10.21 17.57
N ASN A 203 13.75 -11.03 18.18
CA ASN A 203 14.89 -11.70 17.55
C ASN A 203 14.53 -12.93 16.68
N ASN A 204 13.27 -13.27 16.55
CA ASN A 204 12.85 -14.43 15.76
C ASN A 204 12.21 -14.00 14.45
N PRO A 205 12.88 -14.16 13.28
CA PRO A 205 12.37 -13.77 11.99
C PRO A 205 11.09 -14.50 11.57
N LEU A 206 10.84 -15.71 12.09
CA LEU A 206 9.64 -16.48 11.79
C LEU A 206 8.38 -15.98 12.52
N LYS A 207 8.53 -15.22 13.62
CA LYS A 207 7.38 -14.69 14.37
C LYS A 207 6.51 -13.75 13.55
N TYR A 208 7.08 -13.14 12.51
CA TYR A 208 6.41 -12.16 11.66
C TYR A 208 6.21 -12.63 10.22
N PHE A 209 6.34 -13.92 10.00
CA PHE A 209 5.98 -14.47 8.70
C PHE A 209 4.52 -14.15 8.40
N SER A 210 4.28 -13.41 7.32
CA SER A 210 2.97 -12.80 7.05
C SER A 210 1.93 -13.86 6.65
N TYR A 211 1.44 -14.59 7.64
CA TYR A 211 0.36 -15.60 7.49
C TYR A 211 -0.88 -15.01 6.78
N CYS A 212 -1.16 -13.72 7.01
CA CYS A 212 -2.27 -13.02 6.36
C CYS A 212 -2.13 -12.99 4.83
N ARG A 213 -0.92 -12.90 4.28
CA ARG A 213 -0.71 -12.90 2.83
C ARG A 213 -1.10 -14.24 2.20
N PHE A 214 -0.82 -15.35 2.89
CA PHE A 214 -1.27 -16.66 2.42
C PHE A 214 -2.79 -16.73 2.37
N ASN A 215 -3.47 -16.27 3.41
CA ASN A 215 -4.92 -16.22 3.43
C ASN A 215 -5.51 -15.35 2.32
N CYS A 216 -4.92 -14.19 2.04
CA CYS A 216 -5.36 -13.33 0.94
C CYS A 216 -5.25 -14.05 -0.41
N LYS A 217 -4.11 -14.68 -0.67
CA LYS A 217 -3.87 -15.40 -1.94
C LYS A 217 -4.78 -16.61 -2.08
N GLN A 218 -4.96 -17.39 -1.02
CA GLN A 218 -5.85 -18.55 -1.01
C GLN A 218 -7.29 -18.13 -1.30
N ARG A 219 -7.82 -17.12 -0.59
CA ARG A 219 -9.17 -16.61 -0.83
C ARG A 219 -9.37 -16.13 -2.27
N SER A 220 -8.37 -15.45 -2.86
CA SER A 220 -8.43 -15.01 -4.25
C SER A 220 -8.35 -16.19 -5.25
N ALA A 221 -7.70 -17.30 -4.87
CA ALA A 221 -7.66 -18.51 -5.69
C ALA A 221 -8.96 -19.32 -5.59
N GLU A 222 -9.57 -19.38 -4.41
CA GLU A 222 -10.85 -20.06 -4.16
C GLU A 222 -12.05 -19.32 -4.75
N ASP A 223 -12.04 -17.98 -4.71
CA ASP A 223 -13.10 -17.12 -5.25
C ASP A 223 -12.49 -15.91 -6.00
N GLN A 224 -12.49 -16.01 -7.33
CA GLN A 224 -12.02 -14.93 -8.20
C GLN A 224 -12.77 -13.60 -8.03
N THR A 225 -13.97 -13.62 -7.43
CA THR A 225 -14.75 -12.41 -7.13
C THR A 225 -13.98 -11.49 -6.18
N GLU A 226 -13.13 -12.04 -5.30
CA GLU A 226 -12.30 -11.26 -4.38
C GLU A 226 -11.35 -10.31 -5.13
N LEU A 227 -10.90 -10.66 -6.34
CA LEU A 227 -10.08 -9.80 -7.17
C LEU A 227 -10.83 -8.54 -7.64
N ILE A 228 -12.12 -8.66 -7.92
CA ILE A 228 -12.98 -7.54 -8.32
C ILE A 228 -13.46 -6.73 -7.10
N LYS A 229 -13.65 -7.37 -5.95
CA LYS A 229 -13.99 -6.66 -4.70
C LYS A 229 -12.85 -5.75 -4.21
N GLY A 230 -11.61 -6.02 -4.58
CA GLY A 230 -10.46 -5.14 -4.30
C GLY A 230 -10.76 -3.70 -4.72
N MET A 231 -10.36 -2.72 -3.90
CA MET A 231 -10.74 -1.32 -4.08
C MET A 231 -9.75 -0.52 -4.95
N TRP A 232 -9.06 -1.23 -5.85
CA TRP A 232 -8.22 -0.59 -6.86
C TRP A 232 -9.04 0.30 -7.80
N ILE A 233 -8.39 1.28 -8.37
CA ILE A 233 -8.96 2.26 -9.28
C ILE A 233 -8.27 2.08 -10.63
N ARG A 234 -9.02 1.86 -11.72
CA ARG A 234 -8.43 1.80 -13.05
C ARG A 234 -7.86 3.16 -13.45
N PRO A 235 -6.81 3.21 -14.26
CA PRO A 235 -6.32 4.47 -14.80
C PRO A 235 -7.42 5.33 -15.46
N GLU A 236 -8.32 4.69 -16.20
CA GLU A 236 -9.45 5.31 -16.88
C GLU A 236 -10.46 5.93 -15.93
N ASP A 237 -10.64 5.33 -14.73
CA ASP A 237 -11.67 5.73 -13.77
C ASP A 237 -11.23 6.87 -12.82
N THR A 238 -9.98 7.34 -12.91
CA THR A 238 -9.46 8.40 -12.04
C THR A 238 -10.25 9.70 -12.12
N HIS A 239 -10.86 10.00 -13.27
CA HIS A 239 -11.65 11.21 -13.46
C HIS A 239 -12.88 11.29 -12.54
N TYR A 240 -13.55 10.17 -12.21
CA TYR A 240 -14.69 10.16 -11.27
C TYR A 240 -14.31 10.68 -9.89
N TYR A 241 -13.09 10.38 -9.44
CA TYR A 241 -12.59 10.87 -8.15
C TYR A 241 -12.18 12.34 -8.23
N GLU A 242 -11.60 12.76 -9.36
CA GLU A 242 -11.23 14.16 -9.57
C GLU A 242 -12.46 15.08 -9.60
N GLU A 243 -13.57 14.64 -10.19
CA GLU A 243 -14.83 15.36 -10.24
C GLU A 243 -15.40 15.68 -8.84
N ILE A 244 -15.13 14.81 -7.85
CA ILE A 244 -15.49 15.04 -6.44
C ILE A 244 -14.33 15.62 -5.61
N GLY A 245 -13.23 16.06 -6.25
CA GLY A 245 -12.13 16.80 -5.63
C GLY A 245 -10.97 15.96 -5.08
N PHE A 246 -10.89 14.67 -5.38
CA PHE A 246 -9.75 13.81 -5.04
C PHE A 246 -8.79 13.72 -6.22
N SER A 247 -7.74 14.52 -6.20
CA SER A 247 -6.80 14.64 -7.32
C SER A 247 -5.42 14.03 -7.09
N LYS A 248 -5.14 13.49 -5.89
CA LYS A 248 -3.84 12.90 -5.53
C LYS A 248 -3.97 11.39 -5.37
N PHE A 249 -3.32 10.65 -6.27
CA PHE A 249 -3.33 9.19 -6.33
C PHE A 249 -1.98 8.64 -5.92
N LYS A 250 -1.99 7.64 -5.04
CA LYS A 250 -0.78 6.98 -4.57
C LYS A 250 -0.57 5.67 -5.30
N ILE A 251 0.53 5.60 -6.05
CA ILE A 251 1.03 4.36 -6.65
C ILE A 251 1.81 3.59 -5.60
N ILE A 252 1.53 2.33 -5.44
CA ILE A 252 2.27 1.38 -4.61
C ILE A 252 2.77 0.25 -5.53
N ASP A 253 3.83 -0.46 -5.29
CA ASP A 253 4.56 -0.89 -4.14
C ASP A 253 6.05 -0.48 -4.21
N ARG A 254 6.73 -0.30 -3.06
CA ARG A 254 8.17 0.04 -2.97
C ARG A 254 9.11 -1.11 -3.36
N LEU A 255 8.61 -2.33 -3.45
CA LEU A 255 9.39 -3.53 -3.79
C LEU A 255 9.40 -3.83 -5.30
N LYS A 256 8.59 -3.11 -6.06
CA LYS A 256 8.55 -3.27 -7.50
C LYS A 256 9.78 -2.64 -8.15
N ASP A 257 10.27 -3.29 -9.20
CA ASP A 257 11.35 -2.72 -9.99
C ASP A 257 10.91 -1.42 -10.70
N THR A 258 11.90 -0.68 -11.16
CA THR A 258 11.69 0.59 -11.84
C THR A 258 10.84 0.45 -13.09
N LYS A 259 11.02 -0.62 -13.87
CA LYS A 259 10.28 -0.87 -15.11
C LYS A 259 8.78 -1.06 -14.83
N TRP A 260 8.45 -1.87 -13.81
CA TRP A 260 7.07 -2.09 -13.39
C TRP A 260 6.42 -0.79 -12.90
N LEU A 261 7.13 -0.04 -12.04
CA LEU A 261 6.64 1.24 -11.50
C LEU A 261 6.41 2.27 -12.60
N ILE A 262 7.32 2.38 -13.57
CA ILE A 262 7.16 3.28 -14.72
C ILE A 262 5.96 2.87 -15.56
N ASN A 263 5.75 1.56 -15.81
CA ASN A 263 4.57 1.08 -16.53
C ASN A 263 3.27 1.46 -15.82
N ALA A 264 3.22 1.28 -14.49
CA ALA A 264 2.06 1.69 -13.70
C ALA A 264 1.87 3.23 -13.73
N ILE A 265 2.94 4.00 -13.53
CA ILE A 265 2.89 5.47 -13.58
C ILE A 265 2.41 5.96 -14.96
N ASP A 266 2.98 5.42 -16.03
CA ASP A 266 2.57 5.76 -17.41
C ASP A 266 1.07 5.49 -17.63
N ALA A 267 0.56 4.35 -17.16
CA ALA A 267 -0.85 4.02 -17.27
C ALA A 267 -1.74 5.08 -16.60
N TYR A 268 -1.43 5.47 -15.36
CA TYR A 268 -2.23 6.48 -14.64
C TYR A 268 -2.05 7.89 -15.23
N VAL A 269 -0.86 8.28 -15.65
CA VAL A 269 -0.62 9.58 -16.30
C VAL A 269 -1.41 9.70 -17.59
N ASN A 270 -1.42 8.63 -18.39
CA ASN A 270 -2.15 8.57 -19.64
C ASN A 270 -3.64 8.27 -19.45
N ARG A 271 -4.09 7.95 -18.22
CA ARG A 271 -5.47 7.52 -17.91
C ARG A 271 -5.96 6.40 -18.82
N SER A 272 -5.09 5.48 -19.13
CA SER A 272 -5.39 4.37 -20.04
C SER A 272 -4.40 3.23 -19.85
N TYR A 273 -4.91 2.01 -19.84
CA TYR A 273 -4.09 0.82 -19.82
C TYR A 273 -4.69 -0.25 -20.76
N LYS A 274 -3.91 -0.64 -21.75
CA LYS A 274 -4.33 -1.70 -22.72
C LYS A 274 -3.64 -2.99 -22.33
N GLY A 275 -4.38 -3.94 -21.81
CA GLY A 275 -3.85 -5.24 -21.44
C GLY A 275 -4.46 -5.83 -20.20
N ASN A 276 -3.70 -6.68 -19.54
CA ASN A 276 -4.07 -7.31 -18.29
C ASN A 276 -3.95 -6.30 -17.12
N LEU A 277 -5.05 -5.87 -16.55
CA LEU A 277 -5.03 -4.89 -15.47
C LEU A 277 -4.19 -5.36 -14.26
N SER A 278 -4.09 -6.68 -14.02
CA SER A 278 -3.26 -7.21 -12.92
C SER A 278 -1.78 -6.87 -13.05
N ASP A 279 -1.29 -6.54 -14.26
CA ASP A 279 0.12 -6.18 -14.49
C ASP A 279 0.53 -4.85 -13.85
N ILE A 280 -0.45 -4.01 -13.47
CA ILE A 280 -0.21 -2.73 -12.80
C ILE A 280 -0.81 -2.65 -11.39
N LEU A 281 -1.44 -3.74 -10.92
CA LEU A 281 -2.01 -3.84 -9.57
C LEU A 281 -1.07 -4.59 -8.63
N CYS A 282 -0.74 -3.97 -7.50
CA CYS A 282 0.29 -4.41 -6.57
C CYS A 282 0.09 -5.84 -6.03
N SER A 283 -1.15 -6.28 -5.79
CA SER A 283 -1.42 -7.54 -5.06
C SER A 283 -1.57 -8.76 -5.95
N PHE A 284 -1.56 -8.61 -7.26
CA PHE A 284 -1.92 -9.69 -8.21
C PHE A 284 -0.79 -10.13 -9.11
N ASP A 285 0.32 -9.43 -9.08
CA ASP A 285 1.43 -9.71 -9.94
C ASP A 285 2.19 -10.98 -9.56
N THR A 286 2.79 -11.54 -10.58
CA THR A 286 3.78 -12.60 -10.47
C THR A 286 5.04 -12.03 -9.85
N PHE A 287 5.65 -12.74 -8.92
CA PHE A 287 7.02 -12.44 -8.51
C PHE A 287 7.95 -12.79 -9.68
N GLU A 288 8.24 -11.87 -10.57
CA GLU A 288 9.32 -12.05 -11.52
C GLU A 288 10.66 -12.20 -10.77
N LYS A 289 11.53 -13.02 -11.33
CA LYS A 289 12.74 -13.57 -10.69
C LYS A 289 13.77 -12.56 -10.16
N GLU A 290 13.59 -11.27 -10.40
CA GLU A 290 14.64 -10.26 -10.22
C GLU A 290 14.43 -9.26 -9.09
N THR A 291 13.31 -9.29 -8.38
CA THR A 291 13.26 -8.54 -7.12
C THR A 291 14.25 -9.19 -6.17
N VAL A 292 15.36 -8.48 -5.92
CA VAL A 292 16.43 -8.89 -5.02
C VAL A 292 15.86 -8.90 -3.60
N TYR A 293 15.12 -9.93 -3.32
CA TYR A 293 14.71 -10.28 -1.99
C TYR A 293 15.91 -11.00 -1.36
N THR A 294 16.76 -10.29 -0.70
CA THR A 294 17.68 -10.89 0.25
C THR A 294 16.94 -11.01 1.56
N PRO A 295 16.40 -12.20 1.91
CA PRO A 295 15.95 -12.40 3.27
C PRO A 295 17.17 -12.25 4.16
N ARG A 296 17.13 -11.30 5.07
CA ARG A 296 18.14 -11.17 6.13
C ARG A 296 17.85 -12.18 7.25
N ILE A 297 17.68 -13.43 6.86
CA ILE A 297 17.54 -14.56 7.77
C ILE A 297 18.94 -15.14 7.91
N SER A 298 19.72 -14.58 8.84
CA SER A 298 21.11 -15.00 9.05
C SER A 298 21.26 -16.28 9.87
N ASP A 299 20.19 -16.75 10.55
CA ASP A 299 20.35 -17.75 11.60
C ASP A 299 19.22 -18.80 11.64
N SER A 300 18.62 -19.15 10.52
CA SER A 300 17.55 -20.15 10.57
C SER A 300 17.69 -21.22 9.49
N ASP A 301 17.12 -22.39 9.77
CA ASP A 301 17.01 -23.53 8.87
C ASP A 301 16.17 -23.27 7.60
N ILE A 302 15.70 -22.01 7.40
CA ILE A 302 14.99 -21.57 6.20
C ILE A 302 16.03 -21.01 5.22
N THR A 303 16.37 -21.80 4.24
CA THR A 303 17.30 -21.41 3.16
C THR A 303 16.62 -20.48 2.16
N ASN A 304 17.43 -19.70 1.40
CA ASN A 304 16.94 -18.93 0.26
C ASN A 304 16.15 -19.77 -0.74
N ASP A 305 16.52 -21.05 -0.91
CA ASP A 305 15.83 -21.98 -1.79
C ASP A 305 14.41 -22.30 -1.27
N ASN A 306 14.25 -22.42 0.04
CA ASN A 306 12.93 -22.63 0.65
C ASN A 306 12.01 -21.43 0.39
N ILE A 307 12.53 -20.21 0.54
CA ILE A 307 11.76 -18.98 0.26
C ILE A 307 11.46 -18.82 -1.24
N GLN A 308 12.42 -19.13 -2.11
CA GLN A 308 12.20 -19.11 -3.56
C GLN A 308 11.17 -20.15 -3.99
N ASN A 309 11.17 -21.33 -3.37
CA ASN A 309 10.15 -22.33 -3.60
C ASN A 309 8.78 -21.87 -3.11
N LEU A 310 8.69 -21.24 -1.93
CA LEU A 310 7.46 -20.64 -1.42
C LEU A 310 6.86 -19.62 -2.40
N ARG A 311 7.69 -18.82 -3.08
CA ARG A 311 7.24 -17.83 -4.08
C ARG A 311 6.57 -18.46 -5.29
N LYS A 312 7.02 -19.61 -5.76
CA LYS A 312 6.41 -20.31 -6.90
C LYS A 312 4.95 -20.70 -6.63
N PHE A 313 4.58 -20.82 -5.37
CA PHE A 313 3.24 -21.21 -4.95
C PHE A 313 2.25 -20.05 -4.89
N TRP A 314 2.71 -18.78 -5.02
CA TRP A 314 1.85 -17.60 -5.00
C TRP A 314 1.37 -17.12 -6.36
N ASP A 315 1.77 -17.80 -7.41
CA ASP A 315 1.58 -17.32 -8.77
C ASP A 315 0.19 -17.66 -9.30
N LEU A 316 -0.81 -16.91 -8.84
CA LEU A 316 -2.19 -17.06 -9.31
C LEU A 316 -2.38 -16.64 -10.78
N LYS A 317 -1.53 -15.72 -11.28
CA LYS A 317 -1.55 -15.17 -12.66
C LYS A 317 -2.95 -14.83 -13.16
N PRO A 318 -3.71 -14.00 -12.48
CA PRO A 318 -5.02 -13.62 -12.97
C PRO A 318 -4.87 -12.76 -14.22
N PHE A 319 -5.71 -12.99 -15.23
CA PHE A 319 -5.95 -12.04 -16.29
C PHE A 319 -7.22 -11.25 -15.94
N ILE A 320 -7.12 -9.93 -15.82
CA ILE A 320 -8.24 -9.02 -15.58
C ILE A 320 -8.39 -8.15 -16.84
N ASP A 321 -9.45 -8.39 -17.60
CA ASP A 321 -9.70 -7.72 -18.88
C ASP A 321 -10.15 -6.27 -18.65
N ASN A 322 -9.17 -5.33 -18.74
CA ASN A 322 -9.45 -3.92 -18.55
C ASN A 322 -10.39 -3.33 -19.60
N GLN A 323 -10.36 -3.84 -20.83
CA GLN A 323 -11.24 -3.34 -21.89
C GLN A 323 -12.68 -3.81 -21.69
N GLU A 324 -12.88 -5.01 -21.16
CA GLU A 324 -14.21 -5.48 -20.82
C GLU A 324 -14.77 -4.75 -19.59
N LEU A 325 -13.94 -4.44 -18.60
CA LEU A 325 -14.34 -3.57 -17.46
C LEU A 325 -14.80 -2.20 -17.94
N GLU A 326 -14.18 -1.64 -18.97
CA GLU A 326 -14.58 -0.37 -19.59
C GLU A 326 -15.98 -0.47 -20.22
N LYS A 327 -16.24 -1.52 -21.01
CA LYS A 327 -17.56 -1.74 -21.61
C LYS A 327 -18.66 -1.97 -20.59
N GLU A 328 -18.35 -2.67 -19.50
CA GLU A 328 -19.29 -2.92 -18.40
C GLU A 328 -19.54 -1.67 -17.54
N LYS A 329 -18.77 -0.59 -17.75
CA LYS A 329 -18.87 0.66 -16.96
C LYS A 329 -18.86 0.38 -15.47
N PHE A 330 -17.90 -0.43 -15.04
CA PHE A 330 -17.87 -1.08 -13.73
C PHE A 330 -18.12 -0.12 -12.57
N LEU A 331 -17.46 1.05 -12.58
CA LEU A 331 -17.55 1.99 -11.47
C LEU A 331 -18.88 2.77 -11.45
N GLU A 332 -19.51 2.98 -12.61
CA GLU A 332 -20.78 3.71 -12.70
C GLU A 332 -21.92 3.06 -11.90
N PHE A 333 -21.86 1.73 -11.71
CA PHE A 333 -22.84 1.04 -10.85
C PHE A 333 -22.85 1.59 -9.43
N PHE A 334 -21.67 1.81 -8.84
CA PHE A 334 -21.54 2.31 -7.48
C PHE A 334 -21.97 3.78 -7.37
N ILE A 335 -21.60 4.59 -8.37
CA ILE A 335 -21.93 6.02 -8.44
C ILE A 335 -23.45 6.20 -8.59
N ASN A 336 -24.04 5.60 -9.64
CA ASN A 336 -25.44 5.82 -10.00
C ASN A 336 -26.42 5.27 -8.96
N ASN A 337 -26.04 4.21 -8.24
CA ASN A 337 -26.90 3.60 -7.21
C ASN A 337 -26.52 4.02 -5.78
N LYS A 338 -25.57 4.95 -5.61
CA LYS A 338 -25.12 5.46 -4.31
C LYS A 338 -24.76 4.34 -3.34
N ILE A 339 -23.94 3.40 -3.80
CA ILE A 339 -23.64 2.18 -3.06
C ILE A 339 -22.58 2.43 -1.96
N ASP A 340 -22.92 2.06 -0.73
CA ASP A 340 -21.93 1.74 0.30
C ASP A 340 -21.80 0.22 0.42
N CYS A 341 -20.67 -0.32 0.00
CA CYS A 341 -20.42 -1.76 0.07
C CYS A 341 -20.29 -2.28 1.50
N ARG A 342 -20.05 -1.41 2.49
CA ARG A 342 -19.92 -1.80 3.91
C ARG A 342 -21.28 -2.18 4.51
N ASP A 343 -22.36 -1.62 3.97
CA ASP A 343 -23.74 -1.85 4.42
C ASP A 343 -24.45 -2.97 3.63
N ARG A 344 -23.71 -3.67 2.76
CA ARG A 344 -24.30 -4.70 1.89
C ARG A 344 -23.64 -6.06 2.07
N VAL A 345 -24.46 -7.09 1.95
CA VAL A 345 -23.99 -8.48 1.88
C VAL A 345 -23.66 -8.82 0.43
N CYS A 346 -22.38 -9.11 0.15
CA CYS A 346 -21.91 -9.35 -1.22
C CYS A 346 -22.60 -10.54 -1.90
N SER A 347 -22.93 -11.60 -1.15
CA SER A 347 -23.67 -12.77 -1.66
C SER A 347 -25.11 -12.48 -2.08
N GLU A 348 -25.70 -11.38 -1.61
CA GLU A 348 -27.02 -10.90 -2.03
C GLU A 348 -26.89 -9.93 -3.20
N CYS A 349 -25.92 -9.00 -3.16
CA CYS A 349 -25.68 -8.01 -4.20
C CYS A 349 -25.23 -8.64 -5.53
N LYS A 350 -24.29 -9.59 -5.49
CA LYS A 350 -23.73 -10.36 -6.64
C LYS A 350 -23.20 -9.54 -7.82
N TYR A 351 -23.08 -8.22 -7.71
CA TYR A 351 -22.60 -7.39 -8.80
C TYR A 351 -21.14 -7.71 -9.16
N CYS A 352 -20.24 -7.75 -8.16
CA CYS A 352 -18.84 -8.07 -8.37
C CYS A 352 -18.64 -9.51 -8.92
N GLU A 353 -19.47 -10.47 -8.48
CA GLU A 353 -19.46 -11.84 -9.00
C GLU A 353 -19.83 -11.86 -10.49
N LYS A 354 -20.88 -11.15 -10.87
CA LYS A 354 -21.29 -11.03 -12.28
C LYS A 354 -20.18 -10.43 -13.15
N ILE A 355 -19.50 -9.40 -12.67
CA ILE A 355 -18.38 -8.77 -13.37
C ILE A 355 -17.17 -9.71 -13.42
N ALA A 356 -16.80 -10.33 -12.29
CA ALA A 356 -15.67 -11.27 -12.24
C ALA A 356 -15.81 -12.39 -13.30
N ASN A 357 -16.98 -12.97 -13.43
CA ASN A 357 -17.26 -14.03 -14.41
C ASN A 357 -17.09 -13.57 -15.89
N LYS A 358 -17.14 -12.27 -16.16
CA LYS A 358 -16.93 -11.72 -17.50
C LYS A 358 -15.47 -11.37 -17.77
N VAL A 359 -14.80 -10.77 -16.78
CA VAL A 359 -13.53 -10.08 -16.99
C VAL A 359 -12.33 -10.83 -16.45
N ILE A 360 -12.52 -11.81 -15.55
CA ILE A 360 -11.41 -12.55 -14.97
C ILE A 360 -11.23 -13.89 -15.67
N LYS A 361 -9.96 -14.21 -15.95
CA LYS A 361 -9.54 -15.52 -16.42
C LYS A 361 -8.39 -16.01 -15.54
N ILE A 362 -8.63 -17.10 -14.83
CA ILE A 362 -7.62 -17.84 -14.07
C ILE A 362 -7.70 -19.29 -14.51
N SER A 363 -6.56 -19.89 -14.78
CA SER A 363 -6.50 -21.33 -15.00
C SER A 363 -6.93 -22.06 -13.72
N LYS A 364 -7.87 -22.99 -13.86
CA LYS A 364 -8.31 -23.83 -12.73
C LYS A 364 -7.12 -24.55 -12.10
N GLU A 365 -6.23 -25.07 -12.94
CA GLU A 365 -5.00 -25.74 -12.50
C GLU A 365 -4.14 -24.79 -11.64
N ASN A 366 -3.94 -23.53 -12.03
CA ASN A 366 -3.19 -22.57 -11.23
C ASN A 366 -3.89 -22.28 -9.92
N ALA A 367 -5.21 -22.11 -9.92
CA ALA A 367 -5.96 -21.84 -8.68
C ALA A 367 -5.86 -23.04 -7.71
N ASP A 368 -6.12 -24.26 -8.19
CA ASP A 368 -6.04 -25.49 -7.40
C ASP A 368 -4.63 -25.70 -6.85
N ASN A 369 -3.58 -25.45 -7.65
CA ASN A 369 -2.19 -25.54 -7.23
C ASN A 369 -1.85 -24.51 -6.14
N VAL A 370 -2.33 -23.27 -6.25
CA VAL A 370 -2.10 -22.22 -5.25
C VAL A 370 -2.75 -22.62 -3.92
N VAL A 371 -4.00 -23.08 -3.94
CA VAL A 371 -4.72 -23.53 -2.73
C VAL A 371 -3.99 -24.71 -2.07
N TYR A 372 -3.68 -25.76 -2.84
CA TYR A 372 -2.99 -26.95 -2.32
C TYR A 372 -1.63 -26.60 -1.67
N ASN A 373 -0.84 -25.79 -2.37
CA ASN A 373 0.49 -25.44 -1.89
C ASN A 373 0.44 -24.51 -0.67
N LEU A 374 -0.53 -23.60 -0.61
CA LEU A 374 -0.69 -22.71 0.55
C LEU A 374 -1.14 -23.47 1.79
N ASP A 375 -2.00 -24.48 1.67
CA ASP A 375 -2.40 -25.34 2.79
C ASP A 375 -1.20 -26.17 3.28
N PHE A 376 -0.43 -26.77 2.37
CA PHE A 376 0.79 -27.49 2.73
C PHE A 376 1.80 -26.59 3.47
N ILE A 377 1.99 -25.33 3.02
CA ILE A 377 2.89 -24.38 3.68
C ILE A 377 2.39 -24.02 5.07
N LYS A 378 1.09 -23.80 5.24
CA LYS A 378 0.50 -23.48 6.55
C LYS A 378 0.75 -24.60 7.56
N GLU A 379 0.58 -25.85 7.15
CA GLU A 379 0.86 -27.01 7.99
C GLU A 379 2.34 -27.08 8.37
N LYS A 380 3.24 -26.94 7.40
CA LYS A 380 4.69 -27.00 7.64
C LYS A 380 5.22 -25.85 8.50
N LEU A 381 4.69 -24.64 8.34
CA LEU A 381 5.04 -23.51 9.19
C LEU A 381 4.70 -23.74 10.65
N ILE A 382 3.57 -24.40 10.92
CA ILE A 382 3.18 -24.78 12.28
C ILE A 382 4.22 -25.75 12.88
N ASP A 383 4.72 -26.70 12.10
CA ASP A 383 5.73 -27.65 12.55
C ASP A 383 7.09 -26.98 12.79
N ILE A 384 7.49 -26.05 11.94
CA ILE A 384 8.74 -25.26 12.09
C ILE A 384 8.68 -24.35 13.33
N ILE A 385 7.52 -23.79 13.65
CA ILE A 385 7.34 -22.92 14.81
C ILE A 385 7.29 -23.73 16.14
N LYS A 386 6.91 -25.00 16.09
CA LYS A 386 6.83 -25.88 17.27
C LYS A 386 8.17 -26.49 17.65
N ASN A 387 9.12 -26.59 16.74
CA ASN A 387 10.48 -27.11 16.97
C ASN A 387 11.47 -25.94 17.15
#